data_2b96c7f54126a2d4089c6c6e73ed12a5
#
_entry.id   2b96c7f54126a2d4089c6c6e73ed12a5
#
_cell.length_a   1.000
_cell.length_b   1.000
_cell.length_c   1.000
_cell.angle_alpha   90.00
_cell.angle_beta   90.00
_cell.angle_gamma   90.00
#
_symmetry.space_group_name_H-M   'P 1'
#
loop_
_entity.id
_entity.type
_entity.pdbx_description
1 polymer ?
#
loop_
_entity_poly.entity_id
_entity_poly.type
_entity_poly.pdbx_seq_one_letter_code
_entity_poly.pdbx_strand_id
1 'polypeptide(L)'
;MSGASAVSLVPFDQADARLLAEWLARPHVARWYPDPEDRIEWALKPPPGGSQALIACDRGPIGYLRWQKVSRETLDSLGLFEIPTGSVDIDILIGKPGEVGRGLGPKALALLVDRLRADPTVPLAGLTPSVDNLAAQRAYEKAGFRSLREYDAPGIGRGALMVMRLDQASHPP
;
A
#
# COMPACT_ATOMS: atom_id res chain seq x y z
N MET A 1 -24.15 3.63 18.37
CA MET A 1 -22.73 3.29 18.55
C MET A 1 -22.19 2.79 17.23
N SER A 2 -21.37 3.58 16.60
CA SER A 2 -20.66 3.14 15.39
C SER A 2 -19.54 2.20 15.81
N GLY A 3 -19.83 0.91 15.88
CA GLY A 3 -18.82 -0.10 16.11
C GLY A 3 -17.77 0.04 15.01
N ALA A 4 -16.49 0.15 15.37
CA ALA A 4 -15.42 0.18 14.41
C ALA A 4 -15.50 -1.10 13.57
N SER A 5 -15.77 -0.95 12.26
CA SER A 5 -15.85 -2.11 11.36
C SER A 5 -14.53 -2.87 11.40
N ALA A 6 -14.61 -4.17 11.66
CA ALA A 6 -13.46 -5.05 11.59
C ALA A 6 -12.98 -5.13 10.14
N VAL A 7 -11.68 -5.02 9.93
CA VAL A 7 -11.04 -5.14 8.64
C VAL A 7 -10.25 -6.44 8.58
N SER A 8 -10.30 -7.11 7.44
CA SER A 8 -9.48 -8.30 7.17
C SER A 8 -8.81 -8.19 5.81
N LEU A 9 -7.70 -8.90 5.64
CA LEU A 9 -7.05 -9.09 4.36
C LEU A 9 -7.42 -10.46 3.82
N VAL A 10 -8.10 -10.48 2.68
CA VAL A 10 -8.59 -11.70 2.03
C VAL A 10 -7.74 -12.00 0.80
N PRO A 11 -7.36 -13.26 0.55
CA PRO A 11 -6.59 -13.60 -0.65
C PRO A 11 -7.28 -13.08 -1.92
N PHE A 12 -6.48 -12.50 -2.83
CA PHE A 12 -6.94 -12.04 -4.12
C PHE A 12 -7.02 -13.22 -5.08
N ASP A 13 -8.16 -13.37 -5.74
CA ASP A 13 -8.37 -14.35 -6.81
C ASP A 13 -8.40 -13.64 -8.17
N GLN A 14 -8.10 -14.36 -9.26
CA GLN A 14 -8.16 -13.79 -10.61
C GLN A 14 -9.54 -13.23 -10.96
N ALA A 15 -10.61 -13.81 -10.44
CA ALA A 15 -11.98 -13.30 -10.61
C ALA A 15 -12.16 -11.89 -10.00
N ASP A 16 -11.36 -11.53 -9.01
CA ASP A 16 -11.40 -10.22 -8.36
C ASP A 16 -10.80 -9.10 -9.23
N ALA A 17 -10.10 -9.43 -10.31
CA ALA A 17 -9.53 -8.45 -11.22
C ALA A 17 -10.61 -7.54 -11.83
N ARG A 18 -11.82 -8.05 -12.03
CA ARG A 18 -12.96 -7.25 -12.50
C ARG A 18 -13.36 -6.19 -11.47
N LEU A 19 -13.41 -6.56 -10.19
CA LEU A 19 -13.69 -5.63 -9.10
C LEU A 19 -12.61 -4.57 -8.98
N LEU A 20 -11.34 -4.97 -9.09
CA LEU A 20 -10.21 -4.03 -9.10
C LEU A 20 -10.33 -3.03 -10.27
N ALA A 21 -10.69 -3.50 -11.48
CA ALA A 21 -10.90 -2.64 -12.63
C ALA A 21 -12.03 -1.62 -12.41
N GLU A 22 -13.14 -2.05 -11.79
CA GLU A 22 -14.24 -1.16 -11.42
C GLU A 22 -13.79 -0.07 -10.45
N TRP A 23 -12.98 -0.43 -9.44
CA TRP A 23 -12.44 0.54 -8.48
C TRP A 23 -11.46 1.52 -9.12
N LEU A 24 -10.57 1.04 -9.98
CA LEU A 24 -9.60 1.89 -10.70
C LEU A 24 -10.29 2.91 -11.63
N ALA A 25 -11.51 2.62 -12.09
CA ALA A 25 -12.31 3.53 -12.90
C ALA A 25 -13.08 4.57 -12.06
N ARG A 26 -13.17 4.42 -10.74
CA ARG A 26 -13.84 5.39 -9.87
C ARG A 26 -13.05 6.70 -9.81
N PRO A 27 -13.70 7.88 -9.92
CA PRO A 27 -13.01 9.16 -9.96
C PRO A 27 -12.04 9.40 -8.78
N HIS A 28 -12.41 9.01 -7.57
CA HIS A 28 -11.57 9.18 -6.37
C HIS A 28 -10.31 8.31 -6.37
N VAL A 29 -10.30 7.23 -7.16
CA VAL A 29 -9.15 6.36 -7.36
C VAL A 29 -8.40 6.76 -8.64
N ALA A 30 -9.10 6.88 -9.75
CA ALA A 30 -8.53 7.14 -11.07
C ALA A 30 -7.63 8.38 -11.11
N ARG A 31 -7.96 9.40 -10.35
CA ARG A 31 -7.16 10.63 -10.25
C ARG A 31 -5.72 10.40 -9.77
N TRP A 32 -5.48 9.30 -9.03
CA TRP A 32 -4.17 8.96 -8.48
C TRP A 32 -3.48 7.81 -9.22
N TYR A 33 -4.20 7.13 -10.09
CA TYR A 33 -3.74 5.95 -10.82
C TYR A 33 -3.97 6.12 -12.32
N PRO A 34 -3.08 6.84 -13.02
CA PRO A 34 -3.25 7.15 -14.45
C PRO A 34 -3.13 5.92 -15.36
N ASP A 35 -2.47 4.85 -14.91
CA ASP A 35 -2.20 3.65 -15.70
C ASP A 35 -2.90 2.42 -15.10
N PRO A 36 -4.26 2.33 -15.19
CA PRO A 36 -5.01 1.23 -14.58
C PRO A 36 -4.70 -0.12 -15.19
N GLU A 37 -4.37 -0.18 -16.47
CA GLU A 37 -4.05 -1.41 -17.19
C GLU A 37 -2.82 -2.11 -16.59
N ASP A 38 -1.77 -1.38 -16.30
CA ASP A 38 -0.54 -1.91 -15.68
C ASP A 38 -0.82 -2.55 -14.31
N ARG A 39 -1.74 -1.96 -13.56
CA ARG A 39 -2.13 -2.47 -12.25
C ARG A 39 -2.94 -3.76 -12.35
N ILE A 40 -3.83 -3.82 -13.32
CA ILE A 40 -4.63 -5.03 -13.59
C ILE A 40 -3.72 -6.16 -14.10
N GLU A 41 -2.80 -5.85 -15.01
CA GLU A 41 -1.83 -6.82 -15.50
C GLU A 41 -0.97 -7.38 -14.34
N TRP A 42 -0.47 -6.51 -13.47
CA TRP A 42 0.27 -6.91 -12.28
C TRP A 42 -0.58 -7.83 -11.37
N ALA A 43 -1.84 -7.50 -11.15
CA ALA A 43 -2.74 -8.28 -10.30
C ALA A 43 -3.04 -9.67 -10.89
N LEU A 44 -3.16 -9.77 -12.21
CA LEU A 44 -3.38 -11.04 -12.91
C LEU A 44 -2.11 -11.89 -12.97
N LYS A 45 -0.95 -11.27 -13.01
CA LYS A 45 0.35 -11.95 -13.11
C LYS A 45 1.38 -11.24 -12.23
N PRO A 46 1.27 -11.40 -10.91
CA PRO A 46 2.22 -10.76 -10.00
C PRO A 46 3.64 -11.27 -10.25
N PRO A 47 4.66 -10.40 -10.15
CA PRO A 47 6.04 -10.81 -10.31
C PRO A 47 6.47 -11.75 -9.16
N PRO A 48 7.58 -12.49 -9.32
CA PRO A 48 8.13 -13.28 -8.23
C PRO A 48 8.34 -12.42 -6.96
N GLY A 49 7.85 -12.89 -5.83
CA GLY A 49 7.89 -12.16 -4.57
C GLY A 49 6.82 -11.09 -4.39
N GLY A 50 5.97 -10.89 -5.39
CA GLY A 50 4.80 -10.03 -5.28
C GLY A 50 3.66 -10.73 -4.56
N SER A 51 2.95 -9.97 -3.71
CA SER A 51 1.79 -10.45 -2.96
C SER A 51 0.66 -9.43 -3.02
N GLN A 52 -0.57 -9.89 -2.86
CA GLN A 52 -1.74 -9.02 -2.93
C GLN A 52 -2.90 -9.58 -2.10
N ALA A 53 -3.83 -8.71 -1.74
CA ALA A 53 -5.03 -9.06 -1.00
C ALA A 53 -6.17 -8.09 -1.31
N LEU A 54 -7.39 -8.54 -1.12
CA LEU A 54 -8.53 -7.65 -0.96
C LEU A 54 -8.60 -7.17 0.49
N ILE A 55 -8.99 -5.92 0.66
CA ILE A 55 -9.36 -5.37 1.96
C ILE A 55 -10.87 -5.57 2.09
N ALA A 56 -11.31 -6.24 3.14
CA ALA A 56 -12.72 -6.53 3.37
C ALA A 56 -13.16 -6.09 4.76
N CYS A 57 -14.43 -5.78 4.89
CA CYS A 57 -15.10 -5.55 6.16
C CYS A 57 -16.41 -6.36 6.20
N ASP A 58 -17.25 -6.15 7.22
CA ASP A 58 -18.54 -6.81 7.34
C ASP A 58 -19.49 -6.54 6.15
N ARG A 59 -19.24 -5.49 5.38
CA ARG A 59 -20.00 -5.13 4.17
C ARG A 59 -19.38 -5.67 2.88
N GLY A 60 -18.42 -6.57 2.98
CA GLY A 60 -17.71 -7.17 1.85
C GLY A 60 -16.41 -6.46 1.47
N PRO A 61 -15.88 -6.73 0.26
CA PRO A 61 -14.65 -6.13 -0.23
C PRO A 61 -14.80 -4.61 -0.41
N ILE A 62 -13.81 -3.87 0.05
CA ILE A 62 -13.81 -2.40 0.01
C ILE A 62 -12.57 -1.81 -0.65
N GLY A 63 -11.50 -2.59 -0.80
CA GLY A 63 -10.25 -2.09 -1.36
C GLY A 63 -9.27 -3.20 -1.72
N TYR A 64 -8.11 -2.76 -2.16
CA TYR A 64 -7.06 -3.62 -2.68
C TYR A 64 -5.70 -3.20 -2.14
N LEU A 65 -4.84 -4.16 -1.93
CA LEU A 65 -3.52 -3.99 -1.35
C LEU A 65 -2.56 -4.94 -2.04
N ARG A 66 -1.40 -4.42 -2.45
CA ARG A 66 -0.29 -5.24 -2.95
C ARG A 66 1.02 -4.80 -2.30
N TRP A 67 1.97 -5.72 -2.24
CA TRP A 67 3.30 -5.44 -1.70
C TRP A 67 4.33 -6.37 -2.32
N GLN A 68 5.56 -5.88 -2.40
CA GLN A 68 6.68 -6.66 -2.92
C GLN A 68 8.00 -6.15 -2.36
N LYS A 69 8.97 -7.05 -2.22
CA LYS A 69 10.36 -6.67 -1.93
C LYS A 69 10.94 -5.93 -3.14
N VAL A 70 11.65 -4.85 -2.88
CA VAL A 70 12.29 -4.04 -3.92
C VAL A 70 13.76 -4.42 -4.01
N SER A 71 14.24 -4.68 -5.23
CA SER A 71 15.65 -5.01 -5.45
C SER A 71 16.56 -3.79 -5.23
N ARG A 72 17.82 -4.05 -4.87
CA ARG A 72 18.83 -3.00 -4.78
C ARG A 72 18.98 -2.24 -6.08
N GLU A 73 18.96 -2.94 -7.20
CA GLU A 73 19.03 -2.32 -8.53
C GLU A 73 17.90 -1.31 -8.77
N THR A 74 16.66 -1.69 -8.42
CA THR A 74 15.51 -0.78 -8.54
C THR A 74 15.65 0.42 -7.63
N LEU A 75 16.01 0.22 -6.37
CA LEU A 75 16.22 1.32 -5.41
C LEU A 75 17.28 2.30 -5.90
N ASP A 76 18.40 1.78 -6.40
CA ASP A 76 19.50 2.60 -6.91
C ASP A 76 19.09 3.37 -8.17
N SER A 77 18.34 2.74 -9.07
CA SER A 77 17.81 3.40 -10.28
C SER A 77 16.86 4.56 -9.96
N LEU A 78 16.18 4.50 -8.82
CA LEU A 78 15.29 5.55 -8.32
C LEU A 78 16.00 6.58 -7.46
N GLY A 79 17.31 6.42 -7.20
CA GLY A 79 18.05 7.28 -6.29
C GLY A 79 17.68 7.10 -4.81
N LEU A 80 17.11 5.97 -4.45
CA LEU A 80 16.68 5.65 -3.09
C LEU A 80 17.78 4.87 -2.34
N PHE A 81 18.98 5.43 -2.30
CA PHE A 81 20.16 4.77 -1.74
C PHE A 81 20.06 4.50 -0.24
N GLU A 82 19.28 5.30 0.47
CA GLU A 82 19.05 5.19 1.92
C GLU A 82 18.10 4.07 2.31
N ILE A 83 17.35 3.52 1.35
CA ILE A 83 16.40 2.44 1.63
C ILE A 83 17.15 1.10 1.64
N PRO A 84 17.05 0.32 2.73
CA PRO A 84 17.76 -0.95 2.85
C PRO A 84 17.29 -1.98 1.82
N THR A 85 18.20 -2.84 1.38
CA THR A 85 17.85 -4.01 0.57
C THR A 85 16.90 -4.92 1.32
N GLY A 86 15.89 -5.47 0.64
CA GLY A 86 14.86 -6.31 1.26
C GLY A 86 13.65 -5.54 1.78
N SER A 87 13.68 -4.20 1.67
CA SER A 87 12.52 -3.37 2.00
C SER A 87 11.34 -3.68 1.09
N VAL A 88 10.14 -3.48 1.60
CA VAL A 88 8.88 -3.78 0.91
C VAL A 88 8.21 -2.49 0.46
N ASP A 89 7.84 -2.44 -0.80
CA ASP A 89 6.99 -1.40 -1.37
C ASP A 89 5.52 -1.84 -1.28
N ILE A 90 4.67 -0.95 -0.78
CA ILE A 90 3.24 -1.19 -0.58
C ILE A 90 2.44 -0.23 -1.46
N ASP A 91 1.37 -0.75 -2.05
CA ASP A 91 0.38 0.03 -2.79
C ASP A 91 -1.01 -0.34 -2.31
N ILE A 92 -1.81 0.65 -1.95
CA ILE A 92 -3.12 0.45 -1.33
C ILE A 92 -4.15 1.43 -1.89
N LEU A 93 -5.36 0.94 -2.12
CA LEU A 93 -6.51 1.77 -2.47
C LEU A 93 -7.79 1.30 -1.76
N ILE A 94 -8.63 2.25 -1.39
CA ILE A 94 -10.01 2.00 -0.97
C ILE A 94 -10.89 2.32 -2.18
N GLY A 95 -11.43 1.28 -2.79
CA GLY A 95 -12.18 1.40 -4.05
C GLY A 95 -13.65 1.75 -3.85
N LYS A 96 -14.25 1.33 -2.76
CA LYS A 96 -15.67 1.56 -2.48
C LYS A 96 -15.87 2.99 -1.96
N PRO A 97 -16.58 3.88 -2.69
CA PRO A 97 -16.60 5.32 -2.35
C PRO A 97 -17.14 5.62 -0.94
N GLY A 98 -18.15 4.90 -0.49
CA GLY A 98 -18.75 5.10 0.83
C GLY A 98 -17.85 4.67 2.01
N GLU A 99 -16.73 4.04 1.73
CA GLU A 99 -15.79 3.54 2.74
C GLU A 99 -14.52 4.41 2.86
N VAL A 100 -14.38 5.40 1.99
CA VAL A 100 -13.26 6.34 2.02
C VAL A 100 -13.39 7.28 3.22
N GLY A 101 -12.27 7.59 3.88
CA GLY A 101 -12.25 8.52 5.01
C GLY A 101 -12.78 7.94 6.33
N ARG A 102 -12.97 6.62 6.41
CA ARG A 102 -13.47 5.92 7.61
C ARG A 102 -12.37 5.24 8.44
N GLY A 103 -11.11 5.50 8.15
CA GLY A 103 -9.98 4.90 8.85
C GLY A 103 -9.70 3.44 8.51
N LEU A 104 -10.29 2.92 7.43
CA LEU A 104 -10.16 1.51 7.05
C LEU A 104 -8.82 1.21 6.38
N GLY A 105 -8.26 2.16 5.64
CA GLY A 105 -6.93 2.06 5.05
C GLY A 105 -5.83 1.88 6.11
N PRO A 106 -5.74 2.74 7.12
CA PRO A 106 -4.80 2.56 8.23
C PRO A 106 -4.93 1.22 8.96
N LYS A 107 -6.15 0.71 9.15
CA LYS A 107 -6.39 -0.61 9.75
C LYS A 107 -5.86 -1.74 8.87
N ALA A 108 -6.08 -1.67 7.55
CA ALA A 108 -5.54 -2.65 6.60
C ALA A 108 -4.01 -2.63 6.58
N LEU A 109 -3.40 -1.45 6.60
CA LEU A 109 -1.95 -1.30 6.69
C LEU A 109 -1.39 -1.89 7.98
N ALA A 110 -2.05 -1.72 9.12
CA ALA A 110 -1.63 -2.31 10.38
C ALA A 110 -1.59 -3.84 10.30
N LEU A 111 -2.59 -4.46 9.67
CA LEU A 111 -2.62 -5.92 9.44
C LEU A 111 -1.46 -6.38 8.55
N LEU A 112 -1.16 -5.64 7.49
CA LEU A 112 -0.04 -5.96 6.63
C LEU A 112 1.30 -5.80 7.36
N VAL A 113 1.48 -4.70 8.08
CA VAL A 113 2.70 -4.45 8.87
C VAL A 113 2.96 -5.58 9.86
N ASP A 114 1.93 -6.08 10.54
CA ASP A 114 2.06 -7.22 11.44
C ASP A 114 2.55 -8.49 10.72
N ARG A 115 2.05 -8.74 9.51
CA ARG A 115 2.55 -9.84 8.67
C ARG A 115 4.01 -9.64 8.28
N LEU A 116 4.39 -8.43 7.87
CA LEU A 116 5.75 -8.12 7.45
C LEU A 116 6.74 -8.22 8.61
N ARG A 117 6.34 -7.84 9.82
CA ARG A 117 7.18 -7.97 11.03
C ARG A 117 7.50 -9.42 11.39
N ALA A 118 6.68 -10.36 10.97
CA ALA A 118 6.95 -11.79 11.15
C ALA A 118 8.11 -12.30 10.27
N ASP A 119 8.49 -11.56 9.24
CA ASP A 119 9.64 -11.85 8.38
C ASP A 119 10.84 -10.99 8.82
N PRO A 120 11.83 -11.56 9.53
CA PRO A 120 12.99 -10.80 10.02
C PRO A 120 13.89 -10.27 8.90
N THR A 121 13.68 -10.70 7.65
CA THR A 121 14.46 -10.24 6.50
C THR A 121 13.93 -8.93 5.91
N VAL A 122 12.78 -8.42 6.38
CA VAL A 122 12.18 -7.17 5.92
C VAL A 122 12.53 -6.04 6.90
N PRO A 123 13.48 -5.17 6.55
CA PRO A 123 13.91 -4.10 7.46
C PRO A 123 12.96 -2.90 7.50
N LEU A 124 12.23 -2.66 6.39
CA LEU A 124 11.47 -1.44 6.22
C LEU A 124 10.32 -1.66 5.24
N ALA A 125 9.19 -1.02 5.51
CA ALA A 125 8.07 -0.90 4.57
C ALA A 125 7.90 0.55 4.13
N GLY A 126 7.54 0.76 2.88
CA GLY A 126 7.35 2.09 2.31
C GLY A 126 6.13 2.19 1.41
N LEU A 127 5.63 3.42 1.30
CA LEU A 127 4.59 3.82 0.34
C LEU A 127 5.00 5.16 -0.28
N THR A 128 4.54 5.39 -1.50
CA THR A 128 4.83 6.64 -2.20
C THR A 128 3.53 7.25 -2.76
N PRO A 129 2.75 7.96 -1.95
CA PRO A 129 1.65 8.75 -2.47
C PRO A 129 2.17 9.95 -3.26
N SER A 130 1.36 10.47 -4.18
CA SER A 130 1.63 11.78 -4.78
C SER A 130 1.74 12.85 -3.69
N VAL A 131 2.62 13.83 -3.87
CA VAL A 131 2.74 14.99 -2.95
C VAL A 131 1.44 15.76 -2.84
N ASP A 132 0.58 15.69 -3.85
CA ASP A 132 -0.74 16.34 -3.85
C ASP A 132 -1.82 15.53 -3.14
N ASN A 133 -1.57 14.25 -2.86
CA ASN A 133 -2.52 13.37 -2.19
C ASN A 133 -2.38 13.47 -0.67
N LEU A 134 -2.81 14.60 -0.11
CA LEU A 134 -2.68 14.87 1.32
C LEU A 134 -3.53 13.92 2.17
N ALA A 135 -4.66 13.47 1.66
CA ALA A 135 -5.52 12.52 2.37
C ALA A 135 -4.82 11.16 2.57
N ALA A 136 -4.14 10.65 1.53
CA ALA A 136 -3.35 9.43 1.65
C ALA A 136 -2.18 9.60 2.62
N GLN A 137 -1.46 10.70 2.54
CA GLN A 137 -0.33 10.98 3.45
C GLN A 137 -0.79 10.97 4.91
N ARG A 138 -1.90 11.62 5.23
CA ARG A 138 -2.48 11.61 6.59
C ARG A 138 -2.90 10.21 7.04
N ALA A 139 -3.50 9.44 6.14
CA ALA A 139 -3.89 8.06 6.44
C ALA A 139 -2.66 7.20 6.77
N TYR A 140 -1.57 7.37 6.03
CA TYR A 140 -0.34 6.60 6.25
C TYR A 140 0.38 7.04 7.52
N GLU A 141 0.37 8.34 7.84
CA GLU A 141 0.85 8.83 9.13
C GLU A 141 0.09 8.22 10.31
N LYS A 142 -1.23 8.12 10.21
CA LYS A 142 -2.07 7.44 11.22
C LYS A 142 -1.71 5.97 11.39
N ALA A 143 -1.27 5.31 10.31
CA ALA A 143 -0.80 3.93 10.36
C ALA A 143 0.62 3.79 10.91
N GLY A 144 1.33 4.89 11.20
CA GLY A 144 2.66 4.91 11.77
C GLY A 144 3.79 5.13 10.78
N PHE A 145 3.50 5.37 9.51
CA PHE A 145 4.51 5.73 8.51
C PHE A 145 4.92 7.20 8.69
N ARG A 146 6.17 7.49 8.37
CA ARG A 146 6.71 8.85 8.44
C ARG A 146 7.27 9.28 7.09
N SER A 147 7.02 10.53 6.71
CA SER A 147 7.59 11.11 5.51
C SER A 147 9.10 11.21 5.64
N LEU A 148 9.83 10.64 4.68
CA LEU A 148 11.28 10.68 4.62
C LEU A 148 11.75 11.81 3.71
N ARG A 149 11.30 11.83 2.46
CA ARG A 149 11.59 12.86 1.47
C ARG A 149 10.69 12.72 0.24
N GLU A 150 10.79 13.65 -0.67
CA GLU A 150 10.16 13.57 -1.98
C GLU A 150 11.15 13.04 -3.03
N TYR A 151 10.64 12.42 -4.08
CA TYR A 151 11.41 12.00 -5.25
C TYR A 151 10.50 11.87 -6.47
N ASP A 152 11.09 11.76 -7.66
CA ASP A 152 10.36 11.52 -8.90
C ASP A 152 10.03 10.03 -9.01
N ALA A 153 8.78 9.69 -8.73
CA ALA A 153 8.30 8.30 -8.69
C ALA A 153 7.64 7.91 -10.01
N PRO A 154 8.09 6.81 -10.66
CA PRO A 154 7.49 6.36 -11.92
C PRO A 154 5.99 6.14 -11.80
N GLY A 155 5.22 6.67 -12.75
CA GLY A 155 3.75 6.54 -12.79
C GLY A 155 2.99 7.43 -11.80
N ILE A 156 3.69 8.16 -10.93
CA ILE A 156 3.08 9.02 -9.90
C ILE A 156 3.46 10.49 -10.13
N GLY A 157 4.65 10.74 -10.64
CA GLY A 157 5.27 12.06 -10.70
C GLY A 157 6.00 12.38 -9.41
N ARG A 158 5.81 13.58 -8.84
CA ARG A 158 6.42 13.92 -7.57
C ARG A 158 5.76 13.14 -6.43
N GLY A 159 6.50 12.22 -5.82
CA GLY A 159 6.04 11.35 -4.75
C GLY A 159 6.63 11.71 -3.40
N ALA A 160 5.83 11.52 -2.35
CA ALA A 160 6.28 11.61 -0.97
C ALA A 160 6.61 10.20 -0.47
N LEU A 161 7.91 9.92 -0.29
CA LEU A 161 8.34 8.63 0.26
C LEU A 161 8.03 8.57 1.75
N MET A 162 7.16 7.65 2.13
CA MET A 162 6.76 7.42 3.51
C MET A 162 7.22 6.04 3.95
N VAL A 163 7.84 5.93 5.11
CA VAL A 163 8.49 4.70 5.55
C VAL A 163 8.14 4.35 7.00
N MET A 164 8.23 3.05 7.29
CA MET A 164 8.16 2.50 8.64
C MET A 164 9.26 1.46 8.81
N ARG A 165 10.11 1.62 9.81
CA ARG A 165 11.12 0.61 10.14
C ARG A 165 10.46 -0.57 10.84
N LEU A 166 10.84 -1.78 10.42
CA LEU A 166 10.29 -3.04 10.95
C LEU A 166 11.33 -3.83 11.74
N ASP A 167 12.61 -3.51 11.55
CA ASP A 167 13.75 -4.20 12.18
C ASP A 167 14.09 -3.70 13.58
N GLN A 168 13.41 -2.66 14.04
CA GLN A 168 13.59 -2.20 15.41
C GLN A 168 12.84 -3.12 16.37
N ALA A 169 13.57 -3.98 17.06
CA ALA A 169 13.07 -4.57 18.28
C ALA A 169 12.62 -3.43 19.20
N SER A 170 11.39 -3.53 19.73
CA SER A 170 10.95 -2.64 20.81
C SER A 170 12.02 -2.70 21.89
N HIS A 171 12.81 -1.64 22.02
CA HIS A 171 13.66 -1.50 23.19
C HIS A 171 12.71 -1.21 24.35
N PRO A 172 12.60 -2.08 25.33
CA PRO A 172 11.95 -1.70 26.57
C PRO A 172 12.73 -0.53 27.16
N PRO A 173 12.03 0.41 27.80
CA PRO A 173 12.67 1.55 28.45
C PRO A 173 13.67 1.12 29.53
#